data_84abd2c012d151f73a10c90f24a5175f
#
_entry.id   84abd2c012d151f73a10c90f24a5175f
#
_cell.length_a   1.000
_cell.length_b   1.000
_cell.length_c   1.000
_cell.angle_alpha   90.00
_cell.angle_beta   90.00
_cell.angle_gamma   90.00
#
_symmetry.space_group_name_H-M   'P 1'
#
loop_
_entity.id
_entity.type
_entity.pdbx_description
1 polymer ?
#
loop_
_entity_poly.entity_id
_entity_poly.type
_entity_poly.pdbx_seq_one_letter_code
_entity_poly.pdbx_strand_id
1 'polypeptide(L)'
;MTMESQNDEQLMLKLCEAFKEARNNGKMHVDFDEFHKQYCELEPSTTLDILKKEVQKGIIEIDNKLIRPTPLGLERCRLDKSLYS
;
A
#
# COMPACT_ATOMS: atom_id res chain seq x y z
N MET A 1 -8.50 12.23 18.96
CA MET A 1 -8.07 11.44 17.82
C MET A 1 -8.33 12.19 16.54
N THR A 2 -7.34 12.31 15.71
CA THR A 2 -7.46 13.11 14.48
C THR A 2 -7.99 12.26 13.33
N MET A 3 -8.63 12.92 12.38
CA MET A 3 -9.13 12.25 11.18
C MET A 3 -7.99 11.66 10.35
N GLU A 4 -6.80 12.20 10.50
CA GLU A 4 -5.62 11.71 9.78
C GLU A 4 -5.29 10.26 10.13
N SER A 5 -5.38 9.89 11.41
CA SER A 5 -5.11 8.52 11.84
C SER A 5 -6.05 7.51 11.20
N GLN A 6 -7.33 7.88 11.09
CA GLN A 6 -8.33 7.00 10.48
C GLN A 6 -8.06 6.84 8.99
N ASN A 7 -7.68 7.92 8.32
CA ASN A 7 -7.36 7.85 6.89
C ASN A 7 -6.14 6.98 6.63
N ASP A 8 -5.13 7.09 7.50
CA ASP A 8 -3.92 6.27 7.36
C ASP A 8 -4.24 4.79 7.50
N GLU A 9 -5.04 4.43 8.52
CA GLU A 9 -5.43 3.04 8.73
C GLU A 9 -6.26 2.50 7.57
N GLN A 10 -7.26 3.25 7.15
CA GLN A 10 -8.13 2.82 6.05
C GLN A 10 -7.34 2.65 4.77
N LEU A 11 -6.44 3.59 4.49
CA LEU A 11 -5.61 3.50 3.30
C LEU A 11 -4.71 2.28 3.35
N MET A 12 -4.14 1.99 4.53
CA MET A 12 -3.28 0.82 4.69
C MET A 12 -4.06 -0.48 4.47
N LEU A 13 -5.29 -0.56 4.97
CA LEU A 13 -6.13 -1.74 4.74
C LEU A 13 -6.43 -1.92 3.25
N LYS A 14 -6.74 -0.83 2.57
CA LYS A 14 -7.00 -0.88 1.13
C LYS A 14 -5.74 -1.29 0.36
N LEU A 15 -4.59 -0.81 0.80
CA LEU A 15 -3.32 -1.17 0.17
C LEU A 15 -3.03 -2.66 0.37
N CYS A 16 -3.33 -3.21 1.54
CA CYS A 16 -3.19 -4.64 1.78
C CYS A 16 -4.08 -5.45 0.84
N GLU A 17 -5.29 -5.01 0.62
CA GLU A 17 -6.18 -5.67 -0.33
C GLU A 17 -5.64 -5.60 -1.76
N ALA A 18 -5.08 -4.44 -2.13
CA ALA A 18 -4.48 -4.28 -3.45
C ALA A 18 -3.29 -5.22 -3.64
N PHE A 19 -2.47 -5.39 -2.61
CA PHE A 19 -1.35 -6.35 -2.66
C PHE A 19 -1.84 -7.78 -2.84
N LYS A 20 -2.90 -8.16 -2.12
CA LYS A 20 -3.46 -9.49 -2.24
C LYS A 20 -3.97 -9.74 -3.65
N GLU A 21 -4.65 -8.78 -4.23
CA GLU A 21 -5.18 -8.91 -5.58
C GLU A 21 -4.05 -8.96 -6.61
N ALA A 22 -3.04 -8.12 -6.44
CA ALA A 22 -1.87 -8.14 -7.32
C ALA A 22 -1.19 -9.51 -7.29
N ARG A 23 -1.06 -10.08 -6.10
CA ARG A 23 -0.46 -11.40 -5.93
C ARG A 23 -1.27 -12.47 -6.66
N ASN A 24 -2.59 -12.40 -6.57
CA ASN A 24 -3.48 -13.33 -7.26
C ASN A 24 -3.33 -13.23 -8.78
N ASN A 25 -2.90 -12.08 -9.27
CA ASN A 25 -2.65 -11.85 -10.69
C ASN A 25 -1.19 -12.08 -11.08
N GLY A 26 -0.39 -12.63 -10.17
CA GLY A 26 1.02 -12.91 -10.44
C GLY A 26 1.93 -11.70 -10.41
N LYS A 27 1.50 -10.61 -9.81
CA LYS A 27 2.28 -9.38 -9.71
C LYS A 27 2.81 -9.19 -8.31
N MET A 28 3.97 -8.53 -8.22
CA MET A 28 4.61 -8.26 -6.93
C MET A 28 4.56 -6.79 -6.53
N HIS A 29 3.81 -5.99 -7.29
CA HIS A 29 3.71 -4.56 -7.04
C HIS A 29 2.32 -4.06 -7.39
N VAL A 30 2.01 -2.87 -6.90
CA VAL A 30 0.76 -2.18 -7.16
C VAL A 30 1.08 -0.86 -7.83
N ASP A 31 0.40 -0.55 -8.92
CA ASP A 31 0.55 0.74 -9.59
C ASP A 31 -0.24 1.81 -8.82
N PHE A 32 0.41 2.93 -8.52
CA PHE A 32 -0.21 4.00 -7.74
C PHE A 32 -1.50 4.52 -8.39
N ASP A 33 -1.46 4.75 -9.69
CA ASP A 33 -2.61 5.31 -10.39
C ASP A 33 -3.80 4.35 -10.36
N GLU A 34 -3.55 3.07 -10.57
CA GLU A 34 -4.60 2.06 -10.48
C GLU A 34 -5.13 1.92 -9.06
N PHE A 35 -4.23 1.91 -8.08
CA PHE A 35 -4.62 1.84 -6.68
C PHE A 35 -5.49 3.03 -6.30
N HIS A 36 -5.07 4.22 -6.67
CA HIS A 36 -5.81 5.43 -6.36
C HIS A 36 -7.20 5.40 -7.01
N LYS A 37 -7.26 4.97 -8.26
CA LYS A 37 -8.51 4.92 -9.00
C LYS A 37 -9.51 3.92 -8.40
N GLN A 38 -9.03 2.77 -7.96
CA GLN A 38 -9.90 1.70 -7.49
C GLN A 38 -10.24 1.79 -6.01
N TYR A 39 -9.33 2.26 -5.20
CA TYR A 39 -9.46 2.15 -3.75
C TYR A 39 -9.49 3.46 -3.01
N CYS A 40 -9.10 4.57 -3.61
CA CYS A 40 -8.95 5.83 -2.90
C CYS A 40 -9.96 6.86 -3.33
N GLU A 41 -10.63 7.45 -2.35
CA GLU A 41 -11.52 8.59 -2.57
C GLU A 41 -10.81 9.90 -2.28
N LEU A 42 -9.61 9.82 -1.73
CA LEU A 42 -8.80 10.99 -1.41
C LEU A 42 -8.11 11.53 -2.67
N GLU A 43 -7.70 12.78 -2.61
CA GLU A 43 -6.93 13.36 -3.70
C GLU A 43 -5.59 12.65 -3.85
N PRO A 44 -5.02 12.61 -5.08
CA PRO A 44 -3.75 11.91 -5.29
C PRO A 44 -2.63 12.44 -4.41
N SER A 45 -2.53 13.75 -4.20
CA SER A 45 -1.49 14.31 -3.36
C SER A 45 -1.61 13.88 -1.90
N THR A 46 -2.84 13.84 -1.39
CA THR A 46 -3.10 13.38 -0.02
C THR A 46 -2.76 11.90 0.12
N THR A 47 -3.17 11.11 -0.84
CA THR A 47 -2.87 9.67 -0.86
C THR A 47 -1.36 9.44 -0.86
N LEU A 48 -0.65 10.17 -1.71
CA LEU A 48 0.81 10.04 -1.79
C LEU A 48 1.50 10.43 -0.48
N ASP A 49 1.00 11.48 0.19
CA ASP A 49 1.56 11.89 1.48
C ASP A 49 1.42 10.80 2.53
N ILE A 50 0.26 10.13 2.56
CA ILE A 50 0.05 9.02 3.48
C ILE A 50 0.98 7.85 3.14
N LEU A 51 1.12 7.55 1.86
CA LEU A 51 2.01 6.46 1.44
C LEU A 51 3.47 6.77 1.79
N LYS A 52 3.89 8.03 1.69
CA LYS A 52 5.24 8.42 2.08
C LYS A 52 5.50 8.17 3.55
N LYS A 53 4.49 8.38 4.40
CA LYS A 53 4.62 8.05 5.83
C LYS A 53 4.86 6.57 6.02
N GLU A 54 4.18 5.74 5.26
CA GLU A 54 4.35 4.29 5.34
C GLU A 54 5.72 3.86 4.83
N VAL A 55 6.27 4.56 3.83
CA VAL A 55 7.64 4.33 3.38
C VAL A 55 8.63 4.61 4.51
N GLN A 56 8.42 5.71 5.24
CA GLN A 56 9.28 6.07 6.35
C GLN A 56 9.22 5.05 7.48
N LYS A 57 8.08 4.40 7.66
CA LYS A 57 7.93 3.33 8.65
C LYS A 57 8.55 2.00 8.18
N GLY A 58 8.99 1.92 6.95
CA GLY A 58 9.58 0.70 6.40
C GLY A 58 8.57 -0.35 6.02
N ILE A 59 7.31 0.04 5.82
CA ILE A 59 6.23 -0.90 5.49
C ILE A 59 6.12 -1.13 4.00
N ILE A 60 6.36 -0.10 3.20
CA ILE A 60 6.30 -0.19 1.74
C ILE A 60 7.49 0.52 1.12
N GLU A 61 7.70 0.26 -0.16
CA GLU A 61 8.64 0.99 -0.99
C GLU A 61 7.90 1.52 -2.21
N ILE A 62 8.24 2.72 -2.62
CA ILE A 62 7.66 3.33 -3.82
C ILE A 62 8.78 3.67 -4.78
N ASP A 63 8.68 3.18 -6.01
CA ASP A 63 9.64 3.46 -7.05
C ASP A 63 8.88 3.71 -8.35
N ASN A 64 8.95 4.95 -8.85
CA ASN A 64 8.33 5.29 -10.12
C ASN A 64 6.85 4.92 -10.19
N LYS A 65 6.08 5.27 -9.16
CA LYS A 65 4.66 4.96 -9.03
C LYS A 65 4.36 3.48 -8.79
N LEU A 66 5.37 2.66 -8.63
CA LEU A 66 5.15 1.26 -8.26
C LEU A 66 5.30 1.11 -6.76
N ILE A 67 4.29 0.55 -6.13
CA ILE A 67 4.25 0.35 -4.68
C ILE A 67 4.54 -1.12 -4.40
N ARG A 68 5.55 -1.39 -3.58
CA ARG A 68 5.92 -2.74 -3.21
C ARG A 68 5.88 -2.90 -1.71
N PRO A 69 5.43 -4.05 -1.19
CA PRO A 69 5.51 -4.30 0.23
C PRO A 69 6.92 -4.70 0.63
N THR A 70 7.38 -4.21 1.78
CA THR A 70 8.60 -4.70 2.40
C THR A 70 8.27 -5.97 3.19
N PRO A 71 9.27 -6.71 3.70
CA PRO A 71 8.97 -7.84 4.59
C PRO A 71 8.09 -7.44 5.77
N LEU A 72 8.31 -6.25 6.34
CA LEU A 72 7.47 -5.74 7.42
C LEU A 72 6.06 -5.48 6.93
N GLY A 73 5.91 -4.94 5.72
CA GLY A 73 4.60 -4.71 5.13
C GLY A 73 3.84 -6.00 4.85
N LEU A 74 4.53 -7.02 4.39
CA LEU A 74 3.93 -8.33 4.17
C LEU A 74 3.39 -8.90 5.47
N GLU A 75 4.16 -8.78 6.54
CA GLU A 75 3.75 -9.21 7.85
C GLU A 75 2.51 -8.47 8.32
N ARG A 76 2.52 -7.16 8.15
CA ARG A 76 1.40 -6.32 8.55
C ARG A 76 0.13 -6.65 7.78
N CYS A 77 0.26 -7.00 6.51
CA CYS A 77 -0.87 -7.38 5.67
C CYS A 77 -1.20 -8.87 5.78
N ARG A 78 -0.43 -9.62 6.57
CA ARG A 78 -0.58 -11.07 6.73
C ARG A 78 -0.46 -11.81 5.41
N LEU A 79 0.45 -11.35 4.57
CA LEU A 79 0.75 -11.99 3.29
C LEU A 79 1.91 -12.95 3.45
N ASP A 80 1.93 -13.98 2.61
CA ASP A 80 3.00 -14.97 2.64
C ASP A 80 4.29 -14.37 2.09
N LYS A 81 5.30 -14.28 2.95
CA LYS A 81 6.59 -13.70 2.58
C LYS A 81 7.33 -14.51 1.52
N SER A 82 7.08 -15.81 1.45
CA SER A 82 7.80 -16.67 0.51
C SER A 82 7.52 -16.31 -0.94
N LEU A 83 6.38 -15.68 -1.20
CA LEU A 83 6.01 -15.28 -2.55
C LEU A 83 6.75 -14.02 -3.03
N TYR A 84 7.41 -13.32 -2.12
CA TYR A 84 8.11 -12.07 -2.43
C TYR A 84 9.62 -12.16 -2.19
N SER A 85 10.09 -13.30 -1.83
CA SER A 85 11.52 -13.52 -1.59
C SER A 85 12.29 -13.82 -2.85
#